data_db1cec4fb2327c4f4f7951be27aa3ee4
#
_entry.id   db1cec4fb2327c4f4f7951be27aa3ee4
#
_cell.length_a   1.000
_cell.length_b   1.000
_cell.length_c   1.000
_cell.angle_alpha   90.00
_cell.angle_beta   90.00
_cell.angle_gamma   90.00
#
_symmetry.space_group_name_H-M   'P 1'
#
loop_
_entity.id
_entity.type
_entity.pdbx_description
1 polymer ?
#
loop_
_entity_poly.entity_id
_entity_poly.type
_entity_poly.pdbx_seq_one_letter_code
_entity_poly.pdbx_strand_id
1 'polypeptide(L)'
;MLTFRRALVAAAFILTILFLTTRSPSPAVPAAPETFPKAQAFVDSSRQASTTAASSDSKHAGGNAIHGGSSSRQRPSKQGQQALQDMSKLSVYDKLAYQFPYDVETKFPAYIWQTWKWTPAHAEFDFREQEATWTEQHPGFVHEVITDSVAVNLLRLLYASVPEVLEAYEALPLPVLKADFFRYLILLARGGIYSDIDTYAIRSALDWIPESVPRDAVGLVIGIEADPDRPDWKDWYSRRIQFCQWTIQSKPGHPVLREVVTRITDQTLKRKRAGSIRDINDKSVIEFTGPALWTDIIFEYFNDDRFFDMSSSPGPIDYQNFTGMEVAKRVGDVVVLPITSFSPGVQQMGAKDYDDPMAFVKHDFEGMATSEPPVGFYAEY
;
A
#
# COMPACT_ATOMS: atom_id res chain seq x y z
N MET A 1 46.91 14.65 21.95
CA MET A 1 45.77 14.14 21.18
C MET A 1 46.11 13.00 20.20
N LEU A 2 47.34 12.92 19.67
CA LEU A 2 47.71 11.83 18.75
C LEU A 2 47.81 10.43 19.39
N THR A 3 48.10 10.35 20.67
CA THR A 3 48.25 9.07 21.42
C THR A 3 46.91 8.40 21.73
N PHE A 4 45.86 9.15 21.98
CA PHE A 4 44.52 8.61 22.27
C PHE A 4 43.85 7.96 21.05
N ARG A 5 43.96 8.58 19.87
CA ARG A 5 43.47 8.01 18.60
C ARG A 5 44.19 6.70 18.24
N ARG A 6 45.51 6.62 18.48
CA ARG A 6 46.26 5.37 18.22
C ARG A 6 45.88 4.26 19.17
N ALA A 7 45.57 4.56 20.44
CA ALA A 7 45.08 3.57 21.42
C ALA A 7 43.68 3.04 21.04
N LEU A 8 42.77 3.89 20.53
CA LEU A 8 41.45 3.50 20.08
C LEU A 8 41.51 2.57 18.85
N VAL A 9 42.35 2.89 17.87
CA VAL A 9 42.55 2.04 16.69
C VAL A 9 43.15 0.69 17.06
N ALA A 10 44.13 0.65 18.00
CA ALA A 10 44.69 -0.59 18.48
C ALA A 10 43.66 -1.44 19.26
N ALA A 11 42.80 -0.83 20.07
CA ALA A 11 41.74 -1.52 20.80
C ALA A 11 40.69 -2.12 19.86
N ALA A 12 40.29 -1.38 18.83
CA ALA A 12 39.36 -1.87 17.80
C ALA A 12 39.95 -3.06 17.03
N PHE A 13 41.24 -3.00 16.69
CA PHE A 13 41.95 -4.11 16.01
C PHE A 13 42.05 -5.38 16.86
N ILE A 14 42.30 -5.23 18.15
CA ILE A 14 42.35 -6.34 19.09
C ILE A 14 40.97 -6.96 19.28
N LEU A 15 39.89 -6.15 19.37
CA LEU A 15 38.52 -6.63 19.47
C LEU A 15 38.09 -7.40 18.21
N THR A 16 38.49 -6.94 17.03
CA THR A 16 38.22 -7.60 15.74
C THR A 16 38.92 -8.95 15.66
N ILE A 17 40.19 -9.03 16.10
CA ILE A 17 40.94 -10.29 16.14
C ILE A 17 40.33 -11.27 17.17
N LEU A 18 39.93 -10.80 18.35
CA LEU A 18 39.25 -11.63 19.35
C LEU A 18 37.92 -12.18 18.82
N PHE A 19 37.14 -11.37 18.12
CA PHE A 19 35.86 -11.78 17.48
C PHE A 19 36.07 -12.86 16.42
N LEU A 20 37.12 -12.73 15.60
CA LEU A 20 37.45 -13.69 14.55
C LEU A 20 38.01 -15.01 15.09
N THR A 21 38.67 -14.99 16.25
CA THR A 21 39.26 -16.20 16.86
C THR A 21 38.30 -16.96 17.78
N THR A 22 37.22 -16.36 18.25
CA THR A 22 36.21 -16.99 19.13
C THR A 22 35.05 -17.67 18.41
N ARG A 23 34.97 -17.57 17.08
CA ARG A 23 33.97 -18.31 16.29
C ARG A 23 34.36 -19.79 16.21
N SER A 24 33.76 -20.60 17.04
CA SER A 24 33.79 -22.07 16.91
C SER A 24 33.02 -22.47 15.64
N PRO A 25 33.51 -23.44 14.86
CA PRO A 25 32.74 -23.95 13.73
C PRO A 25 31.51 -24.69 14.22
N SER A 26 30.34 -24.36 13.66
CA SER A 26 29.10 -25.07 13.87
C SER A 26 29.23 -26.55 13.44
N PRO A 27 28.65 -27.50 14.17
CA PRO A 27 28.67 -28.90 13.78
C PRO A 27 27.85 -29.12 12.50
N ALA A 28 28.41 -29.91 11.57
CA ALA A 28 27.79 -30.32 10.34
C ALA A 28 26.49 -31.10 10.62
N VAL A 29 25.39 -30.67 9.96
CA VAL A 29 24.12 -31.40 9.96
C VAL A 29 24.25 -32.57 8.98
N PRO A 30 23.89 -33.81 9.37
CA PRO A 30 23.93 -34.96 8.45
C PRO A 30 22.84 -34.84 7.37
N ALA A 31 23.21 -35.10 6.13
CA ALA A 31 22.33 -35.13 4.98
C ALA A 31 21.21 -36.17 5.15
N ALA A 32 19.97 -35.74 4.96
CA ALA A 32 18.81 -36.63 4.86
C ALA A 32 18.71 -37.23 3.43
N PRO A 33 18.22 -38.47 3.26
CA PRO A 33 18.16 -39.12 1.97
C PRO A 33 17.03 -38.58 1.08
N GLU A 34 17.36 -38.33 -0.18
CA GLU A 34 16.42 -37.97 -1.23
C GLU A 34 15.48 -39.14 -1.57
N THR A 35 14.20 -38.95 -1.42
CA THR A 35 13.18 -39.70 -2.17
C THR A 35 12.00 -38.79 -2.48
N PHE A 36 11.96 -38.34 -3.73
CA PHE A 36 10.79 -37.69 -4.28
C PHE A 36 9.83 -38.75 -4.90
N PRO A 37 8.54 -38.77 -4.55
CA PRO A 37 7.56 -39.51 -5.34
C PRO A 37 7.14 -38.67 -6.56
N LYS A 38 7.15 -39.36 -7.72
CA LYS A 38 6.73 -38.81 -9.01
C LYS A 38 5.28 -38.31 -8.96
N ALA A 39 5.07 -37.13 -9.53
CA ALA A 39 3.75 -36.59 -9.84
C ALA A 39 3.02 -37.52 -10.85
N GLN A 40 1.86 -38.02 -10.46
CA GLN A 40 0.91 -38.63 -11.38
C GLN A 40 -0.04 -37.57 -11.92
N ALA A 41 -0.07 -37.48 -13.24
CA ALA A 41 -1.00 -36.66 -14.01
C ALA A 41 -2.45 -37.10 -13.75
N PHE A 42 -3.29 -36.18 -13.33
CA PHE A 42 -4.74 -36.35 -13.36
C PHE A 42 -5.25 -35.98 -14.75
N VAL A 43 -5.71 -37.01 -15.48
CA VAL A 43 -6.40 -36.88 -16.76
C VAL A 43 -7.86 -36.56 -16.50
N ASP A 44 -8.32 -35.62 -17.24
CA ASP A 44 -9.64 -35.13 -17.55
C ASP A 44 -10.74 -36.20 -17.59
N SER A 45 -11.85 -36.00 -16.87
CA SER A 45 -13.10 -36.70 -17.09
C SER A 45 -14.29 -35.77 -16.86
N SER A 46 -14.53 -34.92 -17.85
CA SER A 46 -15.80 -34.21 -18.00
C SER A 46 -16.35 -34.50 -19.41
N ARG A 47 -17.13 -35.56 -19.54
CA ARG A 47 -18.15 -35.72 -20.59
C ARG A 47 -19.11 -36.83 -20.21
N GLN A 48 -20.38 -36.46 -20.27
CA GLN A 48 -21.61 -37.27 -20.44
C GLN A 48 -22.57 -37.29 -19.27
N ALA A 49 -23.62 -36.51 -19.43
CA ALA A 49 -24.99 -37.05 -19.31
C ALA A 49 -25.95 -36.07 -20.02
N SER A 50 -26.43 -36.58 -21.11
CA SER A 50 -27.47 -36.04 -21.99
C SER A 50 -28.88 -36.30 -21.43
N THR A 51 -29.74 -35.31 -21.65
CA THR A 51 -31.15 -35.44 -22.07
C THR A 51 -32.02 -36.56 -21.51
N THR A 52 -33.12 -36.18 -20.83
CA THR A 52 -34.45 -36.67 -21.15
C THR A 52 -35.53 -35.64 -20.76
N ALA A 53 -36.33 -35.30 -21.75
CA ALA A 53 -37.57 -34.57 -21.65
C ALA A 53 -38.71 -35.49 -21.20
N ALA A 54 -39.62 -35.00 -20.39
CA ALA A 54 -41.00 -35.51 -20.38
C ALA A 54 -41.96 -34.39 -19.94
N SER A 55 -42.84 -34.09 -20.84
CA SER A 55 -44.05 -33.31 -20.74
C SER A 55 -45.12 -34.01 -19.89
N SER A 56 -45.92 -33.30 -19.15
CA SER A 56 -47.32 -33.65 -18.93
C SER A 56 -48.15 -32.42 -18.61
N ASP A 57 -49.09 -32.16 -19.49
CA ASP A 57 -50.28 -31.32 -19.31
C ASP A 57 -51.18 -31.77 -18.15
N SER A 58 -51.80 -30.83 -17.44
CA SER A 58 -53.20 -30.96 -17.12
C SER A 58 -53.83 -29.63 -16.73
N LYS A 59 -54.88 -29.30 -17.49
CA LYS A 59 -55.87 -28.25 -17.24
C LYS A 59 -56.66 -28.53 -15.98
N HIS A 60 -57.07 -27.49 -15.20
CA HIS A 60 -58.47 -27.25 -14.89
C HIS A 60 -58.75 -25.84 -14.38
N ALA A 61 -59.91 -25.41 -14.74
CA ALA A 61 -60.57 -24.13 -14.71
C ALA A 61 -61.28 -23.81 -13.40
N GLY A 62 -61.66 -22.51 -13.27
CA GLY A 62 -62.71 -22.01 -12.37
C GLY A 62 -62.19 -20.97 -11.43
N GLY A 63 -62.35 -19.72 -11.56
CA GLY A 63 -63.51 -18.83 -11.60
C GLY A 63 -63.72 -18.19 -10.23
N ASN A 64 -63.41 -16.92 -10.05
CA ASN A 64 -64.29 -15.81 -9.69
C ASN A 64 -63.53 -14.57 -9.23
N ALA A 65 -63.98 -13.46 -9.76
CA ALA A 65 -63.58 -12.11 -9.45
C ALA A 65 -63.95 -11.66 -8.04
N ILE A 66 -63.27 -10.61 -7.50
CA ILE A 66 -63.83 -9.36 -7.00
C ILE A 66 -62.71 -8.42 -6.45
N HIS A 67 -62.73 -7.16 -6.94
CA HIS A 67 -62.25 -5.88 -6.36
C HIS A 67 -60.78 -5.74 -5.97
N GLY A 68 -59.98 -4.93 -6.64
CA GLY A 68 -60.08 -3.47 -6.64
C GLY A 68 -59.03 -2.90 -5.68
N GLY A 69 -57.78 -2.78 -6.14
CA GLY A 69 -56.69 -2.10 -5.46
C GLY A 69 -55.66 -1.71 -6.49
N SER A 70 -55.82 -0.51 -7.06
CA SER A 70 -54.85 0.11 -7.97
C SER A 70 -53.58 0.43 -7.17
N SER A 71 -52.64 -0.48 -7.09
CA SER A 71 -51.26 -0.16 -6.79
C SER A 71 -50.53 0.06 -8.12
N SER A 72 -50.35 1.30 -8.46
CA SER A 72 -49.46 1.73 -9.55
C SER A 72 -48.08 1.11 -9.28
N ARG A 73 -47.79 -0.04 -9.91
CA ARG A 73 -46.41 -0.48 -10.12
C ARG A 73 -45.77 0.61 -10.95
N GLN A 74 -45.02 1.50 -10.25
CA GLN A 74 -44.01 2.32 -10.93
C GLN A 74 -43.09 1.35 -11.67
N ARG A 75 -43.18 1.35 -13.01
CA ARG A 75 -42.15 0.78 -13.85
C ARG A 75 -40.82 1.43 -13.38
N PRO A 76 -39.73 0.65 -13.20
CA PRO A 76 -38.44 1.26 -12.99
C PRO A 76 -38.24 2.24 -14.14
N SER A 77 -38.06 3.50 -13.79
CA SER A 77 -37.68 4.54 -14.72
C SER A 77 -36.50 3.99 -15.52
N LYS A 78 -36.58 4.05 -16.85
CA LYS A 78 -35.42 3.85 -17.71
C LYS A 78 -34.32 4.75 -17.14
N GLN A 79 -33.36 4.17 -16.42
CA GLN A 79 -32.09 4.85 -16.17
C GLN A 79 -31.63 5.28 -17.58
N GLY A 80 -31.67 6.58 -17.81
CA GLY A 80 -31.24 7.13 -19.09
C GLY A 80 -29.87 6.55 -19.36
N GLN A 81 -29.69 6.00 -20.57
CA GLN A 81 -28.37 5.67 -21.08
C GLN A 81 -27.53 6.95 -20.90
N GLN A 82 -26.69 6.96 -19.87
CA GLN A 82 -25.68 8.02 -19.75
C GLN A 82 -24.93 8.01 -21.09
N ALA A 83 -25.03 9.09 -21.83
CA ALA A 83 -24.28 9.26 -23.07
C ALA A 83 -22.84 8.89 -22.76
N LEU A 84 -22.23 8.03 -23.60
CA LEU A 84 -20.81 7.67 -23.46
C LEU A 84 -20.04 8.98 -23.31
N GLN A 85 -19.50 9.22 -22.11
CA GLN A 85 -18.72 10.42 -21.84
C GLN A 85 -17.51 10.42 -22.76
N ASP A 86 -17.30 11.51 -23.47
CA ASP A 86 -16.11 11.68 -24.30
C ASP A 86 -14.88 11.77 -23.38
N MET A 87 -14.23 10.62 -23.17
CA MET A 87 -13.07 10.47 -22.28
C MET A 87 -11.94 11.46 -22.60
N SER A 88 -11.87 11.95 -23.86
CA SER A 88 -10.82 12.90 -24.26
C SER A 88 -10.96 14.27 -23.59
N LYS A 89 -12.16 14.61 -23.11
CA LYS A 89 -12.47 15.91 -22.48
C LYS A 89 -12.41 15.86 -20.95
N LEU A 90 -12.27 14.68 -20.38
CA LEU A 90 -12.21 14.52 -18.93
C LEU A 90 -10.82 14.86 -18.40
N SER A 91 -10.76 15.39 -17.17
CA SER A 91 -9.53 15.50 -16.42
C SER A 91 -8.93 14.11 -16.12
N VAL A 92 -7.64 14.04 -15.78
CA VAL A 92 -7.01 12.79 -15.34
C VAL A 92 -7.76 12.22 -14.15
N TYR A 93 -8.15 13.06 -13.18
CA TYR A 93 -8.93 12.67 -12.02
C TYR A 93 -10.25 11.98 -12.39
N ASP A 94 -11.01 12.56 -13.32
CA ASP A 94 -12.31 12.02 -13.74
C ASP A 94 -12.16 10.73 -14.55
N LYS A 95 -11.13 10.63 -15.40
CA LYS A 95 -10.77 9.39 -16.11
C LYS A 95 -10.47 8.27 -15.14
N LEU A 96 -9.68 8.55 -14.10
CA LEU A 96 -9.35 7.59 -13.04
C LEU A 96 -10.57 7.20 -12.22
N ALA A 97 -11.47 8.16 -11.92
CA ALA A 97 -12.72 7.88 -11.22
C ALA A 97 -13.64 6.95 -12.03
N TYR A 98 -13.67 7.13 -13.34
CA TYR A 98 -14.44 6.27 -14.24
C TYR A 98 -13.83 4.88 -14.39
N GLN A 99 -12.49 4.80 -14.52
CA GLN A 99 -11.77 3.54 -14.72
C GLN A 99 -11.73 2.69 -13.44
N PHE A 100 -11.57 3.32 -12.29
CA PHE A 100 -11.45 2.68 -10.99
C PHE A 100 -12.49 3.28 -10.03
N PRO A 101 -13.75 2.88 -10.15
CA PRO A 101 -14.79 3.35 -9.25
C PRO A 101 -14.51 2.85 -7.82
N TYR A 102 -14.75 3.73 -6.86
CA TYR A 102 -14.59 3.41 -5.44
C TYR A 102 -15.93 2.98 -4.85
N ASP A 103 -15.87 1.89 -4.09
CA ASP A 103 -16.99 1.40 -3.29
C ASP A 103 -16.45 0.92 -1.93
N VAL A 104 -16.82 1.65 -0.88
CA VAL A 104 -16.39 1.36 0.49
C VAL A 104 -16.95 0.04 1.03
N GLU A 105 -18.11 -0.42 0.53
CA GLU A 105 -18.76 -1.65 1.01
C GLU A 105 -18.08 -2.91 0.48
N THR A 106 -17.24 -2.81 -0.55
CA THR A 106 -16.47 -3.96 -1.06
C THR A 106 -15.47 -4.46 -0.02
N LYS A 107 -14.99 -5.70 -0.18
CA LYS A 107 -13.93 -6.25 0.68
C LYS A 107 -12.57 -5.72 0.27
N PHE A 108 -11.64 -5.64 1.22
CA PHE A 108 -10.23 -5.48 0.89
C PHE A 108 -9.75 -6.67 0.06
N PRO A 109 -9.13 -6.43 -1.10
CA PRO A 109 -8.52 -7.50 -1.88
C PRO A 109 -7.37 -8.17 -1.10
N ALA A 110 -7.28 -9.49 -1.18
CA ALA A 110 -6.25 -10.27 -0.53
C ALA A 110 -4.97 -10.32 -1.38
N TYR A 111 -4.40 -9.16 -1.66
CA TYR A 111 -3.15 -9.00 -2.39
C TYR A 111 -2.10 -8.31 -1.52
N ILE A 112 -0.84 -8.75 -1.67
CA ILE A 112 0.34 -8.08 -1.14
C ILE A 112 1.26 -7.79 -2.33
N TRP A 113 1.63 -6.52 -2.48
CA TRP A 113 2.46 -5.99 -3.55
C TRP A 113 3.77 -5.47 -2.96
N GLN A 114 4.87 -5.99 -3.42
CA GLN A 114 6.21 -5.49 -3.15
C GLN A 114 6.94 -5.23 -4.47
N THR A 115 7.95 -4.39 -4.48
CA THR A 115 8.75 -4.14 -5.68
C THR A 115 10.22 -4.33 -5.39
N TRP A 116 10.92 -5.02 -6.30
CA TRP A 116 12.36 -5.18 -6.24
C TRP A 116 12.95 -5.48 -7.62
N LYS A 117 14.27 -5.31 -7.76
CA LYS A 117 14.99 -5.67 -8.99
C LYS A 117 14.92 -7.16 -9.34
N TRP A 118 14.79 -8.03 -8.33
CA TRP A 118 14.73 -9.50 -8.46
C TRP A 118 13.49 -10.06 -7.77
N THR A 119 12.98 -11.18 -8.30
CA THR A 119 11.93 -11.96 -7.60
C THR A 119 12.55 -12.96 -6.61
N PRO A 120 11.79 -13.52 -5.66
CA PRO A 120 12.29 -14.53 -4.72
C PRO A 120 12.88 -15.78 -5.38
N ALA A 121 12.53 -16.07 -6.65
CA ALA A 121 13.11 -17.18 -7.40
C ALA A 121 14.54 -16.91 -7.88
N HIS A 122 15.01 -15.66 -7.87
CA HIS A 122 16.35 -15.31 -8.33
C HIS A 122 17.40 -15.55 -7.23
N ALA A 123 18.59 -16.03 -7.59
CA ALA A 123 19.65 -16.36 -6.62
C ALA A 123 20.13 -15.14 -5.81
N GLU A 124 20.15 -13.95 -6.45
CA GLU A 124 20.59 -12.68 -5.85
C GLU A 124 19.44 -11.91 -5.18
N PHE A 125 18.36 -12.56 -4.80
CA PHE A 125 17.29 -11.91 -4.05
C PHE A 125 17.68 -11.80 -2.58
N ASP A 126 17.88 -10.58 -2.11
CA ASP A 126 18.47 -10.28 -0.79
C ASP A 126 17.44 -10.33 0.37
N PHE A 127 16.14 -10.09 0.12
CA PHE A 127 15.09 -9.88 1.12
C PHE A 127 14.24 -11.13 1.41
N ARG A 128 14.86 -12.32 1.45
CA ARG A 128 14.13 -13.59 1.65
C ARG A 128 13.44 -13.70 3.00
N GLU A 129 14.08 -13.20 4.04
CA GLU A 129 13.52 -13.24 5.39
C GLU A 129 12.33 -12.28 5.51
N GLN A 130 12.48 -11.06 4.99
CA GLN A 130 11.43 -10.05 4.97
C GLN A 130 10.21 -10.54 4.17
N GLU A 131 10.42 -10.98 2.95
CA GLU A 131 9.35 -11.49 2.06
C GLU A 131 8.62 -12.68 2.69
N ALA A 132 9.35 -13.62 3.29
CA ALA A 132 8.77 -14.81 3.92
C ALA A 132 7.79 -14.44 5.03
N THR A 133 8.09 -13.42 5.85
CA THR A 133 7.19 -12.98 6.93
C THR A 133 5.83 -12.53 6.40
N TRP A 134 5.79 -11.84 5.26
CA TRP A 134 4.55 -11.42 4.64
C TRP A 134 3.71 -12.61 4.18
N THR A 135 4.35 -13.60 3.56
CA THR A 135 3.68 -14.84 3.13
C THR A 135 3.16 -15.65 4.32
N GLU A 136 3.97 -15.79 5.38
CA GLU A 136 3.61 -16.55 6.58
C GLU A 136 2.49 -15.91 7.40
N GLN A 137 2.52 -14.58 7.56
CA GLN A 137 1.49 -13.85 8.33
C GLN A 137 0.17 -13.69 7.58
N HIS A 138 0.15 -13.93 6.27
CA HIS A 138 -1.04 -13.73 5.43
C HIS A 138 -1.39 -14.99 4.61
N PRO A 139 -1.70 -16.12 5.27
CA PRO A 139 -2.08 -17.33 4.55
C PRO A 139 -3.35 -17.07 3.72
N GLY A 140 -3.29 -17.41 2.43
CA GLY A 140 -4.38 -17.21 1.49
C GLY A 140 -4.41 -15.85 0.78
N PHE A 141 -3.46 -14.96 1.04
CA PHE A 141 -3.21 -13.79 0.20
C PHE A 141 -2.34 -14.18 -1.00
N VAL A 142 -2.52 -13.46 -2.10
CA VAL A 142 -1.62 -13.51 -3.25
C VAL A 142 -0.50 -12.51 -3.01
N HIS A 143 0.72 -12.99 -2.80
CA HIS A 143 1.89 -12.16 -2.56
C HIS A 143 2.77 -12.13 -3.82
N GLU A 144 3.01 -10.92 -4.32
CA GLU A 144 3.74 -10.68 -5.58
C GLU A 144 4.89 -9.69 -5.37
N VAL A 145 6.11 -10.13 -5.67
CA VAL A 145 7.28 -9.25 -5.80
C VAL A 145 7.45 -8.85 -7.25
N ILE A 146 7.12 -7.61 -7.57
CA ILE A 146 7.05 -7.07 -8.93
C ILE A 146 8.39 -6.47 -9.32
N THR A 147 8.99 -6.93 -10.43
CA THR A 147 10.20 -6.30 -10.99
C THR A 147 9.86 -5.09 -11.84
N ASP A 148 10.82 -4.20 -12.09
CA ASP A 148 10.62 -2.97 -12.87
C ASP A 148 10.00 -3.24 -14.25
N SER A 149 10.46 -4.30 -14.93
CA SER A 149 9.93 -4.67 -16.24
C SER A 149 8.48 -5.18 -16.18
N VAL A 150 8.14 -5.93 -15.15
CA VAL A 150 6.77 -6.41 -14.90
C VAL A 150 5.89 -5.24 -14.52
N ALA A 151 6.36 -4.30 -13.69
CA ALA A 151 5.63 -3.10 -13.29
C ALA A 151 5.18 -2.29 -14.51
N VAL A 152 6.10 -1.97 -15.43
CA VAL A 152 5.75 -1.22 -16.67
C VAL A 152 4.68 -1.95 -17.49
N ASN A 153 4.81 -3.27 -17.69
CA ASN A 153 3.85 -4.03 -18.48
C ASN A 153 2.48 -4.11 -17.80
N LEU A 154 2.46 -4.27 -16.48
CA LEU A 154 1.23 -4.27 -15.68
C LEU A 154 0.53 -2.91 -15.77
N LEU A 155 1.27 -1.80 -15.66
CA LEU A 155 0.71 -0.46 -15.78
C LEU A 155 0.19 -0.16 -17.19
N ARG A 156 0.85 -0.64 -18.25
CA ARG A 156 0.35 -0.54 -19.63
C ARG A 156 -1.01 -1.20 -19.80
N LEU A 157 -1.23 -2.32 -19.12
CA LEU A 157 -2.51 -3.00 -19.13
C LEU A 157 -3.56 -2.26 -18.31
N LEU A 158 -3.23 -1.90 -17.06
CA LEU A 158 -4.17 -1.32 -16.10
C LEU A 158 -4.60 0.11 -16.47
N TYR A 159 -3.70 0.90 -17.07
CA TYR A 159 -3.91 2.32 -17.38
C TYR A 159 -4.04 2.60 -18.88
N ALA A 160 -4.37 1.59 -19.69
CA ALA A 160 -4.53 1.74 -21.14
C ALA A 160 -5.55 2.84 -21.54
N SER A 161 -6.59 3.06 -20.72
CA SER A 161 -7.62 4.09 -20.92
C SER A 161 -7.23 5.48 -20.41
N VAL A 162 -6.13 5.60 -19.65
CA VAL A 162 -5.59 6.86 -19.10
C VAL A 162 -4.10 6.97 -19.44
N PRO A 163 -3.76 7.14 -20.73
CA PRO A 163 -2.37 7.07 -21.21
C PRO A 163 -1.46 8.14 -20.57
N GLU A 164 -2.01 9.23 -20.06
CA GLU A 164 -1.28 10.29 -19.38
C GLU A 164 -0.54 9.77 -18.15
N VAL A 165 -1.15 8.82 -17.44
CA VAL A 165 -0.54 8.19 -16.25
C VAL A 165 0.70 7.38 -16.65
N LEU A 166 0.58 6.60 -17.72
CA LEU A 166 1.71 5.82 -18.22
C LEU A 166 2.82 6.72 -18.76
N GLU A 167 2.47 7.77 -19.51
CA GLU A 167 3.43 8.78 -19.99
C GLU A 167 4.18 9.43 -18.82
N ALA A 168 3.48 9.76 -17.74
CA ALA A 168 4.10 10.30 -16.54
C ALA A 168 5.05 9.28 -15.88
N TYR A 169 4.61 8.04 -15.68
CA TYR A 169 5.44 6.99 -15.08
C TYR A 169 6.74 6.75 -15.85
N GLU A 170 6.65 6.66 -17.18
CA GLU A 170 7.81 6.46 -18.04
C GLU A 170 8.75 7.68 -18.06
N ALA A 171 8.22 8.90 -17.83
CA ALA A 171 8.99 10.14 -17.81
C ALA A 171 9.78 10.36 -16.52
N LEU A 172 9.43 9.68 -15.42
CA LEU A 172 10.13 9.82 -14.14
C LEU A 172 11.59 9.38 -14.26
N PRO A 173 12.56 10.24 -13.87
CA PRO A 173 13.99 10.00 -14.14
C PRO A 173 14.66 9.05 -13.15
N LEU A 174 14.14 8.93 -11.92
CA LEU A 174 14.78 8.17 -10.83
C LEU A 174 13.98 6.92 -10.48
N PRO A 175 14.65 5.78 -10.19
CA PRO A 175 13.97 4.55 -9.77
C PRO A 175 13.07 4.75 -8.54
N VAL A 176 13.51 5.51 -7.54
CA VAL A 176 12.74 5.79 -6.33
C VAL A 176 11.40 6.48 -6.64
N LEU A 177 11.38 7.44 -7.56
CA LEU A 177 10.14 8.10 -7.99
C LEU A 177 9.18 7.12 -8.67
N LYS A 178 9.71 6.14 -9.41
CA LYS A 178 8.91 5.10 -10.05
C LYS A 178 8.36 4.11 -9.02
N ALA A 179 9.15 3.73 -8.02
CA ALA A 179 8.70 2.88 -6.93
C ALA A 179 7.60 3.57 -6.11
N ASP A 180 7.80 4.84 -5.74
CA ASP A 180 6.80 5.65 -5.06
C ASP A 180 5.51 5.77 -5.87
N PHE A 181 5.62 6.04 -7.17
CA PHE A 181 4.43 6.17 -8.00
C PHE A 181 3.73 4.83 -8.21
N PHE A 182 4.49 3.74 -8.36
CA PHE A 182 3.95 2.39 -8.55
C PHE A 182 3.06 1.95 -7.37
N ARG A 183 3.46 2.21 -6.11
CA ARG A 183 2.66 1.84 -4.94
C ARG A 183 1.26 2.43 -4.97
N TYR A 184 1.14 3.70 -5.36
CA TYR A 184 -0.17 4.36 -5.47
C TYR A 184 -0.97 3.83 -6.67
N LEU A 185 -0.30 3.58 -7.79
CA LEU A 185 -0.93 3.07 -9.01
C LEU A 185 -1.49 1.67 -8.80
N ILE A 186 -0.73 0.75 -8.23
CA ILE A 186 -1.20 -0.62 -8.04
C ILE A 186 -2.35 -0.67 -7.03
N LEU A 187 -2.27 0.10 -5.94
CA LEU A 187 -3.33 0.17 -4.94
C LEU A 187 -4.59 0.85 -5.49
N LEU A 188 -4.47 1.89 -6.31
CA LEU A 188 -5.62 2.51 -6.97
C LEU A 188 -6.35 1.53 -7.88
N ALA A 189 -5.59 0.75 -8.67
CA ALA A 189 -6.17 -0.14 -9.66
C ALA A 189 -6.66 -1.48 -9.09
N ARG A 190 -5.96 -2.04 -8.10
CA ARG A 190 -6.17 -3.40 -7.61
C ARG A 190 -6.49 -3.48 -6.12
N GLY A 191 -6.14 -2.46 -5.35
CA GLY A 191 -6.22 -2.50 -3.89
C GLY A 191 -5.31 -3.56 -3.28
N GLY A 192 -5.55 -3.90 -2.03
CA GLY A 192 -4.74 -4.81 -1.24
C GLY A 192 -3.76 -4.05 -0.36
N ILE A 193 -2.61 -4.66 -0.11
CA ILE A 193 -1.51 -4.11 0.69
C ILE A 193 -0.34 -3.85 -0.26
N TYR A 194 0.25 -2.67 -0.19
CA TYR A 194 1.61 -2.44 -0.66
C TYR A 194 2.52 -2.33 0.56
N SER A 195 3.70 -2.92 0.49
CA SER A 195 4.76 -2.71 1.47
C SER A 195 6.13 -2.76 0.80
N ASP A 196 7.05 -1.91 1.24
CA ASP A 196 8.42 -1.94 0.71
C ASP A 196 9.09 -3.28 1.02
N ILE A 197 10.04 -3.70 0.18
CA ILE A 197 10.61 -5.06 0.22
C ILE A 197 11.43 -5.33 1.50
N ASP A 198 11.98 -4.29 2.12
CA ASP A 198 12.78 -4.32 3.34
C ASP A 198 11.94 -4.20 4.63
N THR A 199 10.69 -4.67 4.55
CA THR A 199 9.75 -4.68 5.67
C THR A 199 9.44 -6.11 6.14
N TYR A 200 9.23 -6.28 7.45
CA TYR A 200 8.74 -7.52 8.06
C TYR A 200 7.29 -7.37 8.50
N ALA A 201 6.44 -8.31 8.15
CA ALA A 201 5.12 -8.44 8.76
C ALA A 201 5.26 -9.10 10.14
N ILE A 202 5.04 -8.34 11.22
CA ILE A 202 5.02 -8.87 12.58
C ILE A 202 3.69 -9.57 12.85
N ARG A 203 2.60 -8.99 12.34
CA ARG A 203 1.23 -9.51 12.48
C ARG A 203 0.44 -9.35 11.20
N SER A 204 -0.60 -10.16 11.06
CA SER A 204 -1.48 -10.12 9.90
C SER A 204 -2.20 -8.77 9.77
N ALA A 205 -2.36 -8.30 8.53
CA ALA A 205 -3.19 -7.13 8.23
C ALA A 205 -4.67 -7.33 8.59
N LEU A 206 -5.08 -8.55 8.88
CA LEU A 206 -6.39 -8.83 9.44
C LEU A 206 -6.57 -8.24 10.86
N ASP A 207 -5.47 -7.95 11.56
CA ASP A 207 -5.46 -7.38 12.91
C ASP A 207 -5.30 -5.85 12.93
N TRP A 208 -5.02 -5.21 11.77
CA TRP A 208 -4.77 -3.77 11.70
C TRP A 208 -6.02 -2.92 12.00
N ILE A 209 -7.19 -3.42 11.62
CA ILE A 209 -8.46 -2.75 11.87
C ILE A 209 -9.03 -3.28 13.18
N PRO A 210 -9.28 -2.41 14.20
CA PRO A 210 -9.90 -2.84 15.45
C PRO A 210 -11.22 -3.54 15.23
N GLU A 211 -11.53 -4.57 16.03
CA GLU A 211 -12.80 -5.33 15.93
C GLU A 211 -14.06 -4.46 16.08
N SER A 212 -13.93 -3.35 16.81
CA SER A 212 -15.03 -2.37 16.97
C SER A 212 -15.33 -1.56 15.71
N VAL A 213 -14.45 -1.61 14.69
CA VAL A 213 -14.60 -0.88 13.44
C VAL A 213 -15.09 -1.83 12.35
N PRO A 214 -16.29 -1.61 11.77
CA PRO A 214 -16.77 -2.41 10.65
C PRO A 214 -15.84 -2.31 9.44
N ARG A 215 -15.38 -3.46 8.93
CA ARG A 215 -14.41 -3.51 7.81
C ARG A 215 -14.98 -3.01 6.48
N ASP A 216 -16.30 -3.13 6.30
CA ASP A 216 -17.04 -2.59 5.15
C ASP A 216 -17.14 -1.07 5.17
N ALA A 217 -16.92 -0.44 6.34
CA ALA A 217 -16.87 1.01 6.47
C ALA A 217 -15.46 1.60 6.38
N VAL A 218 -14.44 0.78 6.04
CA VAL A 218 -13.04 1.22 5.91
C VAL A 218 -12.56 0.99 4.48
N GLY A 219 -12.00 2.02 3.88
CA GLY A 219 -11.44 1.98 2.52
C GLY A 219 -9.92 2.09 2.48
N LEU A 220 -9.31 2.68 3.51
CA LEU A 220 -7.88 2.94 3.58
C LEU A 220 -7.37 2.72 5.01
N VAL A 221 -6.21 2.07 5.15
CA VAL A 221 -5.48 1.94 6.43
C VAL A 221 -4.06 2.48 6.21
N ILE A 222 -3.67 3.42 7.06
CA ILE A 222 -2.36 4.10 7.06
C ILE A 222 -1.78 4.13 8.46
N GLY A 223 -0.47 4.28 8.58
CA GLY A 223 0.22 4.46 9.86
C GLY A 223 0.92 5.83 9.96
N ILE A 224 1.20 6.25 11.18
CA ILE A 224 2.07 7.41 11.43
C ILE A 224 3.53 6.92 11.27
N GLU A 225 4.31 7.64 10.48
CA GLU A 225 5.74 7.42 10.29
C GLU A 225 6.56 8.28 11.26
N ALA A 226 6.18 9.55 11.41
CA ALA A 226 6.84 10.49 12.30
C ALA A 226 5.82 11.42 12.98
N ASP A 227 6.02 11.63 14.28
CA ASP A 227 5.26 12.57 15.11
C ASP A 227 6.21 13.35 16.03
N PRO A 228 7.15 14.15 15.46
CA PRO A 228 8.18 14.82 16.23
C PRO A 228 7.59 15.80 17.25
N ASP A 229 7.98 15.63 18.51
CA ASP A 229 7.55 16.45 19.67
C ASP A 229 8.50 17.61 19.99
N ARG A 230 9.51 17.85 19.14
CA ARG A 230 10.55 18.85 19.30
C ARG A 230 10.20 20.16 18.59
N PRO A 231 10.58 21.35 19.15
CA PRO A 231 10.25 22.66 18.56
C PRO A 231 10.89 22.91 17.19
N ASP A 232 12.07 22.32 16.96
CA ASP A 232 12.87 22.44 15.71
C ASP A 232 12.55 21.32 14.69
N TRP A 233 11.38 20.72 14.77
CA TRP A 233 10.98 19.60 13.90
C TRP A 233 11.14 19.90 12.40
N LYS A 234 10.99 21.16 11.97
CA LYS A 234 11.12 21.58 10.57
C LYS A 234 12.53 21.39 10.00
N ASP A 235 13.54 21.30 10.85
CA ASP A 235 14.91 21.08 10.42
C ASP A 235 15.17 19.60 10.10
N TRP A 236 14.26 18.71 10.58
CA TRP A 236 14.42 17.26 10.54
C TRP A 236 13.35 16.54 9.72
N TYR A 237 12.13 17.05 9.69
CA TYR A 237 10.97 16.41 9.11
C TYR A 237 10.23 17.34 8.14
N SER A 238 9.68 16.76 7.08
CA SER A 238 8.93 17.54 6.07
C SER A 238 7.58 18.02 6.57
N ARG A 239 6.97 17.32 7.52
CA ARG A 239 5.67 17.65 8.11
C ARG A 239 5.70 17.47 9.62
N ARG A 240 4.84 18.23 10.34
CA ARG A 240 4.71 18.13 11.80
C ARG A 240 4.23 16.75 12.25
N ILE A 241 3.42 16.08 11.43
CA ILE A 241 3.13 14.67 11.49
C ILE A 241 3.26 14.12 10.07
N GLN A 242 3.79 12.92 9.89
CA GLN A 242 4.02 12.30 8.61
C GLN A 242 3.41 10.91 8.59
N PHE A 243 2.62 10.61 7.56
CA PHE A 243 2.04 9.29 7.38
C PHE A 243 2.95 8.41 6.54
N CYS A 244 3.08 7.14 6.95
CA CYS A 244 3.80 6.12 6.20
C CYS A 244 3.25 5.98 4.79
N GLN A 245 4.14 6.01 3.81
CA GLN A 245 3.81 5.67 2.43
C GLN A 245 4.36 4.29 2.01
N TRP A 246 5.31 3.77 2.77
CA TRP A 246 5.98 2.50 2.47
C TRP A 246 5.19 1.26 2.89
N THR A 247 4.11 1.41 3.67
CA THR A 247 3.11 0.37 3.94
C THR A 247 1.72 1.00 3.95
N ILE A 248 0.85 0.53 3.07
CA ILE A 248 -0.51 1.04 2.86
C ILE A 248 -1.44 -0.14 2.57
N GLN A 249 -2.61 -0.18 3.19
CA GLN A 249 -3.70 -1.08 2.77
C GLN A 249 -4.86 -0.26 2.22
N SER A 250 -5.35 -0.60 1.03
CA SER A 250 -6.44 0.14 0.39
C SER A 250 -7.42 -0.75 -0.36
N LYS A 251 -8.67 -0.33 -0.42
CA LYS A 251 -9.62 -0.78 -1.43
C LYS A 251 -9.33 -0.08 -2.76
N PRO A 252 -9.60 -0.72 -3.91
CA PRO A 252 -9.35 -0.10 -5.22
C PRO A 252 -10.21 1.16 -5.40
N GLY A 253 -9.71 2.10 -6.18
CA GLY A 253 -10.45 3.33 -6.52
C GLY A 253 -10.49 4.39 -5.42
N HIS A 254 -9.84 4.21 -4.28
CA HIS A 254 -9.92 5.13 -3.14
C HIS A 254 -9.59 6.58 -3.54
N PRO A 255 -10.40 7.58 -3.11
CA PRO A 255 -10.24 8.99 -3.53
C PRO A 255 -8.86 9.59 -3.22
N VAL A 256 -8.26 9.26 -2.07
CA VAL A 256 -6.90 9.69 -1.70
C VAL A 256 -5.89 9.22 -2.75
N LEU A 257 -5.91 7.93 -3.11
CA LEU A 257 -5.01 7.38 -4.12
C LEU A 257 -5.23 8.00 -5.50
N ARG A 258 -6.49 8.26 -5.84
CA ARG A 258 -6.85 8.94 -7.10
C ARG A 258 -6.24 10.34 -7.16
N GLU A 259 -6.34 11.11 -6.09
CA GLU A 259 -5.77 12.46 -6.00
C GLU A 259 -4.24 12.42 -6.09
N VAL A 260 -3.58 11.50 -5.36
CA VAL A 260 -2.12 11.32 -5.43
C VAL A 260 -1.67 11.01 -6.85
N VAL A 261 -2.32 10.03 -7.50
CA VAL A 261 -1.98 9.63 -8.88
C VAL A 261 -2.20 10.80 -9.86
N THR A 262 -3.30 11.53 -9.71
CA THR A 262 -3.59 12.70 -10.54
C THR A 262 -2.50 13.75 -10.37
N ARG A 263 -2.17 14.11 -9.13
CA ARG A 263 -1.21 15.17 -8.82
C ARG A 263 0.20 14.84 -9.31
N ILE A 264 0.67 13.61 -9.09
CA ILE A 264 1.97 13.16 -9.63
C ILE A 264 1.95 13.20 -11.16
N THR A 265 0.89 12.71 -11.80
CA THR A 265 0.76 12.71 -13.26
C THR A 265 0.84 14.14 -13.83
N ASP A 266 0.03 15.04 -13.32
CA ASP A 266 -0.05 16.42 -13.82
C ASP A 266 1.28 17.17 -13.60
N GLN A 267 1.89 17.03 -12.43
CA GLN A 267 3.18 17.66 -12.13
C GLN A 267 4.31 17.09 -13.00
N THR A 268 4.34 15.78 -13.21
CA THR A 268 5.33 15.12 -14.06
C THR A 268 5.23 15.60 -15.51
N LEU A 269 4.02 15.59 -16.08
CA LEU A 269 3.82 16.03 -17.44
C LEU A 269 4.06 17.54 -17.61
N LYS A 270 3.75 18.35 -16.60
CA LYS A 270 4.10 19.79 -16.58
C LYS A 270 5.61 19.99 -16.60
N ARG A 271 6.36 19.29 -15.74
CA ARG A 271 7.83 19.34 -15.70
C ARG A 271 8.46 18.80 -16.98
N LYS A 272 7.93 17.71 -17.55
CA LYS A 272 8.37 17.15 -18.83
C LYS A 272 8.25 18.19 -19.96
N ARG A 273 7.08 18.85 -20.08
CA ARG A 273 6.86 19.90 -21.07
C ARG A 273 7.76 21.12 -20.88
N ALA A 274 8.10 21.45 -19.64
CA ALA A 274 9.02 22.54 -19.31
C ALA A 274 10.51 22.15 -19.44
N GLY A 275 10.83 20.89 -19.73
CA GLY A 275 12.22 20.39 -19.78
C GLY A 275 12.92 20.26 -18.43
N SER A 276 12.20 20.44 -17.32
CA SER A 276 12.74 20.48 -15.94
C SER A 276 12.53 19.18 -15.15
N ILE A 277 12.15 18.08 -15.81
CA ILE A 277 11.90 16.81 -15.13
C ILE A 277 13.16 16.20 -14.51
N ARG A 278 14.34 16.54 -15.04
CA ARG A 278 15.65 16.06 -14.54
C ARG A 278 16.21 16.88 -13.38
N ASP A 279 15.57 18.00 -13.04
CA ASP A 279 16.01 18.90 -11.95
C ASP A 279 15.52 18.42 -10.57
N ILE A 280 14.94 17.22 -10.50
CA ILE A 280 14.48 16.61 -9.26
C ILE A 280 15.69 16.11 -8.48
N ASN A 281 15.86 16.64 -7.26
CA ASN A 281 16.88 16.22 -6.30
C ASN A 281 16.23 15.46 -5.12
N ASP A 282 17.05 14.89 -4.23
CA ASP A 282 16.57 14.04 -3.13
C ASP A 282 15.54 14.74 -2.21
N LYS A 283 15.72 16.03 -1.91
CA LYS A 283 14.73 16.80 -1.13
C LYS A 283 13.40 16.94 -1.89
N SER A 284 13.46 17.06 -3.22
CA SER A 284 12.25 17.16 -4.03
C SER A 284 11.54 15.82 -4.19
N VAL A 285 12.19 14.67 -4.01
CA VAL A 285 11.55 13.35 -4.02
C VAL A 285 10.46 13.27 -2.95
N ILE A 286 10.78 13.69 -1.72
CA ILE A 286 9.88 13.68 -0.57
C ILE A 286 8.60 14.48 -0.85
N GLU A 287 8.73 15.64 -1.50
CA GLU A 287 7.63 16.55 -1.84
C GLU A 287 6.91 16.17 -3.13
N PHE A 288 7.54 15.40 -4.01
CA PHE A 288 7.03 15.15 -5.34
C PHE A 288 6.22 13.84 -5.44
N THR A 289 6.75 12.74 -4.91
CA THR A 289 6.12 11.42 -4.89
C THR A 289 6.07 10.82 -3.50
N GLY A 290 6.83 11.38 -2.58
CA GLY A 290 7.12 10.82 -1.28
C GLY A 290 6.10 11.15 -0.19
N PRO A 291 6.49 10.94 1.08
CA PRO A 291 5.58 10.98 2.23
C PRO A 291 5.02 12.37 2.52
N ALA A 292 5.66 13.45 2.07
CA ALA A 292 5.12 14.80 2.25
C ALA A 292 3.88 15.01 1.38
N LEU A 293 3.95 14.71 0.08
CA LEU A 293 2.79 14.75 -0.81
C LEU A 293 1.65 13.87 -0.31
N TRP A 294 1.98 12.65 0.10
CA TRP A 294 1.04 11.66 0.65
C TRP A 294 0.30 12.22 1.87
N THR A 295 1.05 12.77 2.82
CA THR A 295 0.51 13.35 4.05
C THR A 295 -0.41 14.54 3.78
N ASP A 296 0.00 15.46 2.89
CA ASP A 296 -0.80 16.63 2.54
C ASP A 296 -2.14 16.23 1.92
N ILE A 297 -2.14 15.28 0.99
CA ILE A 297 -3.37 14.82 0.33
C ILE A 297 -4.32 14.12 1.31
N ILE A 298 -3.80 13.40 2.29
CA ILE A 298 -4.63 12.80 3.33
C ILE A 298 -5.31 13.87 4.17
N PHE A 299 -4.59 14.92 4.59
CA PHE A 299 -5.20 16.02 5.32
C PHE A 299 -6.17 16.83 4.47
N GLU A 300 -5.88 17.04 3.20
CA GLU A 300 -6.84 17.64 2.26
C GLU A 300 -8.12 16.79 2.16
N TYR A 301 -7.99 15.46 2.05
CA TYR A 301 -9.12 14.55 2.01
C TYR A 301 -9.96 14.62 3.29
N PHE A 302 -9.36 14.65 4.47
CA PHE A 302 -10.07 14.75 5.74
C PHE A 302 -10.88 16.04 5.89
N ASN A 303 -10.55 17.08 5.14
CA ASN A 303 -11.20 18.39 5.18
C ASN A 303 -11.99 18.71 3.90
N ASP A 304 -12.27 17.73 3.05
CA ASP A 304 -12.95 17.93 1.78
C ASP A 304 -14.46 17.72 1.92
N ASP A 305 -15.23 18.78 1.72
CA ASP A 305 -16.70 18.78 1.81
C ASP A 305 -17.37 17.80 0.82
N ARG A 306 -16.66 17.35 -0.21
CA ARG A 306 -17.17 16.33 -1.15
C ARG A 306 -17.32 14.96 -0.49
N PHE A 307 -16.55 14.70 0.55
CA PHE A 307 -16.47 13.39 1.22
C PHE A 307 -16.97 13.42 2.66
N PHE A 308 -16.90 14.57 3.32
CA PHE A 308 -17.26 14.72 4.73
C PHE A 308 -18.19 15.91 4.98
N ASP A 309 -19.18 15.71 5.82
CA ASP A 309 -19.98 16.83 6.35
C ASP A 309 -19.20 17.54 7.45
N MET A 310 -18.52 18.61 7.07
CA MET A 310 -17.70 19.43 7.98
C MET A 310 -18.54 20.42 8.80
N SER A 311 -19.84 20.53 8.58
CA SER A 311 -20.71 21.52 9.24
C SER A 311 -20.78 21.36 10.76
N SER A 312 -20.58 20.15 11.27
CA SER A 312 -20.53 19.84 12.70
C SER A 312 -19.13 19.71 13.29
N SER A 313 -18.08 19.91 12.46
CA SER A 313 -16.70 19.81 12.92
C SER A 313 -16.33 21.02 13.77
N PRO A 314 -15.64 20.85 14.91
CA PRO A 314 -15.14 21.97 15.73
C PRO A 314 -14.00 22.76 15.05
N GLY A 315 -13.52 22.32 13.88
CA GLY A 315 -12.46 22.92 13.10
C GLY A 315 -11.87 21.92 12.09
N PRO A 316 -10.86 22.34 11.32
CA PRO A 316 -10.19 21.46 10.40
C PRO A 316 -9.47 20.33 11.12
N ILE A 317 -9.43 19.15 10.50
CA ILE A 317 -8.66 18.02 10.99
C ILE A 317 -7.20 18.25 10.58
N ASP A 318 -6.31 18.29 11.58
CA ASP A 318 -4.89 18.53 11.41
C ASP A 318 -4.04 17.56 12.27
N TYR A 319 -2.74 17.83 12.39
CA TYR A 319 -1.81 17.00 13.16
C TYR A 319 -2.21 16.86 14.64
N GLN A 320 -2.89 17.83 15.24
CA GLN A 320 -3.31 17.81 16.65
C GLN A 320 -4.33 16.69 16.93
N ASN A 321 -5.06 16.27 15.90
CA ASN A 321 -6.00 15.17 16.01
C ASN A 321 -5.31 13.81 16.14
N PHE A 322 -4.02 13.70 15.76
CA PHE A 322 -3.29 12.43 15.69
C PHE A 322 -2.02 12.39 16.55
N THR A 323 -1.45 13.56 16.91
CA THR A 323 -0.21 13.60 17.71
C THR A 323 -0.39 12.86 19.04
N GLY A 324 0.60 12.02 19.40
CA GLY A 324 0.62 11.24 20.63
C GLY A 324 -0.43 10.13 20.73
N MET A 325 -1.07 9.73 19.62
CA MET A 325 -2.05 8.64 19.66
C MET A 325 -1.38 7.29 19.89
N GLU A 326 -1.98 6.46 20.76
CA GLU A 326 -1.49 5.11 21.08
C GLU A 326 -2.40 4.00 20.54
N VAL A 327 -3.58 4.34 20.05
CA VAL A 327 -4.57 3.41 19.50
C VAL A 327 -5.06 3.91 18.15
N ALA A 328 -5.55 3.00 17.32
CA ALA A 328 -6.10 3.34 16.02
C ALA A 328 -7.23 4.38 16.12
N LYS A 329 -7.24 5.34 15.21
CA LYS A 329 -8.34 6.31 15.03
C LYS A 329 -8.96 6.14 13.65
N ARG A 330 -10.28 6.29 13.57
CA ARG A 330 -11.00 6.30 12.31
C ARG A 330 -11.49 7.71 11.98
N VAL A 331 -11.23 8.16 10.75
CA VAL A 331 -11.78 9.39 10.17
C VAL A 331 -12.46 9.03 8.86
N GLY A 332 -13.79 9.11 8.84
CA GLY A 332 -14.57 8.65 7.69
C GLY A 332 -14.33 7.16 7.40
N ASP A 333 -13.78 6.86 6.25
CA ASP A 333 -13.41 5.52 5.78
C ASP A 333 -11.89 5.23 5.88
N VAL A 334 -11.15 6.10 6.55
CA VAL A 334 -9.70 5.93 6.79
C VAL A 334 -9.44 5.54 8.24
N VAL A 335 -8.68 4.47 8.44
CA VAL A 335 -8.10 4.11 9.75
C VAL A 335 -6.66 4.57 9.79
N VAL A 336 -6.34 5.42 10.77
CA VAL A 336 -5.00 5.89 11.08
C VAL A 336 -4.48 5.08 12.27
N LEU A 337 -3.36 4.43 12.09
CA LEU A 337 -2.66 3.63 13.10
C LEU A 337 -1.58 4.46 13.81
N PRO A 338 -1.32 4.22 15.11
CA PRO A 338 -0.27 4.92 15.84
C PRO A 338 1.13 4.61 15.27
N ILE A 339 2.12 5.42 15.63
CA ILE A 339 3.52 5.24 15.16
C ILE A 339 4.06 3.85 15.45
N THR A 340 3.71 3.24 16.59
CA THR A 340 4.12 1.88 16.98
C THR A 340 3.72 0.85 15.91
N SER A 341 2.64 1.09 15.15
CA SER A 341 2.11 0.06 14.23
C SER A 341 3.04 -0.26 13.07
N PHE A 342 3.71 0.75 12.53
CA PHE A 342 4.60 0.56 11.39
C PHE A 342 6.05 1.00 11.67
N SER A 343 6.30 1.60 12.82
CA SER A 343 7.64 2.00 13.25
C SER A 343 7.92 1.59 14.69
N PRO A 344 7.66 0.31 15.09
CA PRO A 344 8.01 -0.16 16.42
C PRO A 344 9.53 -0.16 16.60
N GLY A 345 9.99 0.03 17.84
CA GLY A 345 11.41 -0.06 18.18
C GLY A 345 12.25 1.16 17.80
N VAL A 346 11.68 2.22 17.20
CA VAL A 346 12.44 3.46 16.90
C VAL A 346 12.77 4.29 18.13
N GLN A 347 12.26 3.90 19.31
CA GLN A 347 12.56 4.45 20.64
C GLN A 347 12.41 5.97 20.78
N GLN A 348 11.64 6.60 19.91
CA GLN A 348 11.35 8.05 19.91
C GLN A 348 9.92 8.31 19.46
N MET A 349 9.44 9.54 19.62
CA MET A 349 8.11 9.99 19.17
C MET A 349 6.95 9.14 19.72
N GLY A 350 7.12 8.51 20.89
CA GLY A 350 6.11 7.64 21.51
C GLY A 350 5.98 6.25 20.92
N ALA A 351 6.85 5.85 19.98
CA ALA A 351 6.88 4.48 19.46
C ALA A 351 7.27 3.48 20.56
N LYS A 352 6.50 2.40 20.66
CA LYS A 352 6.76 1.28 21.56
C LYS A 352 7.55 0.19 20.85
N ASP A 353 7.91 -0.86 21.59
CA ASP A 353 8.75 -1.94 21.07
C ASP A 353 7.96 -2.98 20.26
N TYR A 354 8.67 -3.94 19.66
CA TYR A 354 8.13 -4.97 18.76
C TYR A 354 7.13 -5.92 19.43
N ASP A 355 7.14 -6.05 20.76
CA ASP A 355 6.22 -6.87 21.54
C ASP A 355 4.88 -6.18 21.85
N ASP A 356 4.76 -4.87 21.58
CA ASP A 356 3.51 -4.13 21.76
C ASP A 356 2.38 -4.72 20.89
N PRO A 357 1.16 -4.84 21.41
CA PRO A 357 0.03 -5.32 20.64
C PRO A 357 -0.27 -4.54 19.36
N MET A 358 0.16 -3.27 19.29
CA MET A 358 0.00 -2.41 18.12
C MET A 358 1.16 -2.49 17.13
N ALA A 359 2.23 -3.27 17.39
CA ALA A 359 3.32 -3.47 16.45
C ALA A 359 2.91 -4.46 15.36
N PHE A 360 2.81 -3.99 14.11
CA PHE A 360 2.30 -4.76 12.97
C PHE A 360 3.35 -4.99 11.89
N VAL A 361 4.16 -3.98 11.60
CA VAL A 361 5.19 -4.03 10.55
C VAL A 361 6.46 -3.38 11.07
N LYS A 362 7.61 -4.00 10.78
CA LYS A 362 8.94 -3.44 11.01
C LYS A 362 9.55 -3.06 9.67
N HIS A 363 10.29 -1.94 9.60
CA HIS A 363 11.04 -1.50 8.43
C HIS A 363 12.53 -1.46 8.75
N ASP A 364 13.37 -2.05 7.88
CA ASP A 364 14.83 -2.07 8.07
C ASP A 364 15.53 -0.86 7.45
N PHE A 365 14.84 -0.09 6.59
CA PHE A 365 15.37 1.09 5.89
C PHE A 365 16.63 0.81 5.05
N GLU A 366 16.81 -0.42 4.55
CA GLU A 366 17.99 -0.83 3.76
C GLU A 366 17.96 -0.28 2.31
N GLY A 367 16.78 -0.02 1.76
CA GLY A 367 16.60 0.53 0.42
C GLY A 367 17.19 1.94 0.22
N MET A 368 17.51 2.64 1.29
CA MET A 368 18.16 3.96 1.29
C MET A 368 19.69 3.90 1.31
N ALA A 369 20.31 2.73 1.40
CA ALA A 369 21.75 2.54 1.62
C ALA A 369 22.66 2.92 0.42
N THR A 370 22.14 3.43 -0.67
CA THR A 370 22.93 3.91 -1.82
C THR A 370 23.11 5.42 -1.92
N SER A 371 22.47 6.19 -1.04
CA SER A 371 22.76 7.60 -0.78
C SER A 371 22.98 7.77 0.72
N GLU A 372 23.95 8.58 1.14
CA GLU A 372 24.10 8.93 2.56
C GLU A 372 22.71 9.23 3.15
N PRO A 373 22.33 8.64 4.30
CA PRO A 373 21.01 8.88 4.88
C PRO A 373 20.85 10.40 5.04
N PRO A 374 19.68 10.95 4.77
CA PRO A 374 19.43 12.37 5.03
C PRO A 374 19.84 12.64 6.47
N VAL A 375 20.75 13.57 6.65
CA VAL A 375 21.30 13.95 7.95
C VAL A 375 20.09 14.24 8.87
N GLY A 376 19.82 13.32 9.81
CA GLY A 376 18.66 13.44 10.71
C GLY A 376 17.92 12.12 11.01
N PHE A 377 18.06 11.09 10.18
CA PHE A 377 17.37 9.80 10.46
C PHE A 377 18.13 8.90 11.44
N TYR A 378 19.45 9.07 11.58
CA TYR A 378 20.30 8.29 12.50
C TYR A 378 21.40 9.18 13.10
N ALA A 379 21.06 10.17 13.89
CA ALA A 379 22.03 10.81 14.77
C ALA A 379 21.79 10.28 16.19
N GLU A 380 22.77 9.48 16.63
CA GLU A 380 22.97 8.96 17.98
C GLU A 380 22.26 7.62 18.33
N TYR A 381 22.97 6.54 18.03
CA TYR A 381 23.07 5.35 18.85
C TYR A 381 24.44 5.33 19.55
#